data_c554c4c5399b56f062e4ab1a4cc59fe5
#
_entry.id   c554c4c5399b56f062e4ab1a4cc59fe5
#
_cell.length_a   1.000
_cell.length_b   1.000
_cell.length_c   1.000
_cell.angle_alpha   90.00
_cell.angle_beta   90.00
_cell.angle_gamma   90.00
#
_symmetry.space_group_name_H-M   'P 1'
#
loop_
_entity.id
_entity.type
_entity.pdbx_description
1 polymer ?
#
loop_
_entity_poly.entity_id
_entity_poly.type
_entity_poly.pdbx_seq_one_letter_code
_entity_poly.pdbx_strand_id
1 'polypeptide(L)'
;MERAKLCCLRLWRVVALAAILAVAGQTWAQDTYLPWEGGPAFYAQFPLGPSSSQDYFMRAVWLQSPRNASLFEAVGVNQYVGLWRGTVEVSPKEGPILPLLRQYNMPVFGDRESALAGPEAAKHLTDPIIDGWAQVDEPDNAQELPAGGYGDCILPSVVIDRYKANKAADPHRPVYLGLGQGTGYNSDSCYYGRGSTCCSAARGFNDYPLYIQGGDILASDVYPENDAHPLWWVSRTTDRLRYWSNFKKPVLQDIELVNFNNQSSVTLTPDEVKAEVWMTIIHGARGIMYFVHQFKPVEEEESILHPEHADVKAAVAATNLQVAALAPVLNTPSVGNGATVTSSSANAAINLLLKRYGRCTFLLAINDGLPQNQTAAANPLTETSLFCRGSKECTDVTAKNGGALSMLAAGATTATFTLRSFPPYATAIVLGEKRQITISNGVFSDDFATSYAWHLYQILFDPNRQAPVIGDVNGDGKVDSTDVQIVKAAIGRVTGQPGYDPRADVIRDGVVDSADLALVQERIGARR
;
A
#
# COMPACT_ATOMS: atom_id res chain seq x y z
N MET A 1 -8.27 10.13 18.18
CA MET A 1 -9.11 10.51 17.03
C MET A 1 -9.40 12.00 16.87
N GLU A 2 -9.23 12.85 17.86
CA GLU A 2 -9.55 14.28 17.75
C GLU A 2 -8.39 15.24 17.44
N ARG A 3 -7.15 14.80 17.42
CA ARG A 3 -5.99 15.71 17.39
C ARG A 3 -5.06 15.60 16.18
N ALA A 4 -5.20 14.64 15.29
CA ALA A 4 -4.85 14.87 13.88
C ALA A 4 -5.68 16.04 13.32
N LYS A 5 -6.81 16.33 13.94
CA LYS A 5 -7.64 17.54 13.72
C LYS A 5 -7.02 18.83 14.30
N LEU A 6 -6.05 18.80 15.18
CA LEU A 6 -5.51 20.02 15.81
C LEU A 6 -4.45 20.74 15.01
N CYS A 7 -3.84 20.13 14.02
CA CYS A 7 -3.18 20.92 12.98
C CYS A 7 -4.18 21.69 12.09
N CYS A 8 -5.48 21.30 12.14
CA CYS A 8 -6.50 21.80 11.23
C CYS A 8 -7.57 22.71 11.87
N LEU A 9 -7.67 22.79 13.20
CA LEU A 9 -8.84 23.43 13.83
C LEU A 9 -8.46 24.39 14.97
N ARG A 10 -7.86 25.52 14.62
CA ARG A 10 -8.07 26.79 15.34
C ARG A 10 -7.78 27.94 14.40
N LEU A 11 -8.83 28.52 13.86
CA LEU A 11 -9.04 29.96 13.64
C LEU A 11 -10.18 30.18 12.63
N TRP A 12 -11.40 30.07 13.14
CA TRP A 12 -12.54 30.81 12.56
C TRP A 12 -13.16 31.61 13.69
N ARG A 13 -12.75 32.85 13.80
CA ARG A 13 -13.48 34.07 14.22
C ARG A 13 -12.47 35.15 14.56
N VAL A 14 -12.23 36.06 13.63
CA VAL A 14 -12.16 37.51 13.87
C VAL A 14 -12.32 38.23 12.52
N VAL A 15 -13.30 39.01 12.48
CA VAL A 15 -13.76 40.11 11.67
C VAL A 15 -12.76 40.81 10.74
N ALA A 16 -13.27 41.12 9.55
CA ALA A 16 -12.69 41.94 8.51
C ALA A 16 -12.24 43.32 8.98
N LEU A 17 -11.03 43.72 8.58
CA LEU A 17 -10.71 45.11 8.23
C LEU A 17 -9.76 45.08 7.03
N ALA A 18 -10.21 45.69 5.94
CA ALA A 18 -9.46 45.83 4.71
C ALA A 18 -8.28 46.78 4.91
N ALA A 19 -7.08 46.27 4.65
CA ALA A 19 -5.95 47.08 4.26
C ALA A 19 -5.35 46.42 3.00
N ILE A 20 -5.61 47.03 1.86
CA ILE A 20 -5.01 46.70 0.57
C ILE A 20 -3.55 47.15 0.66
N LEU A 21 -2.67 46.23 0.99
CA LEU A 21 -1.23 46.29 0.68
C LEU A 21 -0.99 45.40 -0.51
N ALA A 22 -0.68 45.98 -1.65
CA ALA A 22 -0.23 45.28 -2.83
C ALA A 22 1.12 44.59 -2.52
N VAL A 23 1.04 43.38 -1.96
CA VAL A 23 2.13 42.42 -2.01
C VAL A 23 2.05 41.82 -3.39
N ALA A 24 3.10 41.97 -4.21
CA ALA A 24 3.23 41.30 -5.49
C ALA A 24 2.90 39.81 -5.25
N GLY A 25 1.73 39.40 -5.70
CA GLY A 25 1.20 38.07 -5.45
C GLY A 25 2.07 37.05 -6.18
N GLN A 26 2.85 36.28 -5.44
CA GLN A 26 3.26 35.00 -5.94
C GLN A 26 1.98 34.18 -6.14
N THR A 27 1.52 34.10 -7.37
CA THR A 27 0.44 33.16 -7.73
C THR A 27 1.00 31.75 -7.51
N TRP A 28 0.62 31.13 -6.42
CA TRP A 28 0.92 29.74 -6.16
C TRP A 28 0.28 28.92 -7.29
N ALA A 29 1.08 28.15 -8.02
CA ALA A 29 0.52 27.27 -9.03
C ALA A 29 -0.43 26.28 -8.32
N GLN A 30 -1.64 26.17 -8.86
CA GLN A 30 -2.66 25.28 -8.32
C GLN A 30 -2.17 23.83 -8.36
N ASP A 31 -2.45 23.06 -7.30
CA ASP A 31 -2.19 21.63 -7.27
C ASP A 31 -2.98 20.93 -8.38
N THR A 32 -2.32 20.06 -9.12
CA THR A 32 -2.94 19.15 -10.09
C THR A 32 -2.93 17.76 -9.49
N TYR A 33 -4.09 17.12 -9.47
CA TYR A 33 -4.22 15.80 -8.88
C TYR A 33 -4.05 14.69 -9.91
N LEU A 34 -3.48 13.57 -9.48
CA LEU A 34 -3.40 12.37 -10.29
C LEU A 34 -4.80 11.80 -10.58
N PRO A 35 -4.99 11.09 -11.70
CA PRO A 35 -6.27 10.46 -11.99
C PRO A 35 -6.69 9.53 -10.86
N TRP A 36 -7.95 9.61 -10.51
CA TRP A 36 -8.64 8.87 -9.48
C TRP A 36 -7.81 8.57 -8.21
N GLU A 37 -7.94 9.45 -7.25
CA GLU A 37 -7.30 9.32 -5.94
C GLU A 37 -8.35 9.19 -4.80
N GLY A 38 -9.45 8.52 -5.09
CA GLY A 38 -10.65 8.60 -4.29
C GLY A 38 -10.88 7.49 -3.26
N GLY A 39 -9.88 6.72 -2.81
CA GLY A 39 -9.98 5.66 -1.80
C GLY A 39 -11.34 5.49 -1.09
N PRO A 40 -11.64 6.26 -0.02
CA PRO A 40 -12.92 6.16 0.71
C PRO A 40 -14.15 6.45 -0.14
N ALA A 41 -14.08 7.40 -1.08
CA ALA A 41 -15.21 7.73 -1.95
C ALA A 41 -15.57 6.59 -2.91
N PHE A 42 -14.61 5.74 -3.26
CA PHE A 42 -14.91 4.53 -4.02
C PHE A 42 -15.73 3.55 -3.19
N TYR A 43 -15.32 3.28 -1.95
CA TYR A 43 -16.04 2.33 -1.09
C TYR A 43 -17.43 2.83 -0.68
N ALA A 44 -17.63 4.15 -0.59
CA ALA A 44 -18.92 4.74 -0.23
C ALA A 44 -20.08 4.39 -1.20
N GLN A 45 -19.77 3.92 -2.41
CA GLN A 45 -20.79 3.45 -3.35
C GLN A 45 -21.38 2.06 -3.00
N PHE A 46 -20.72 1.32 -2.09
CA PHE A 46 -21.14 0.00 -1.68
C PHE A 46 -21.63 0.03 -0.22
N PRO A 47 -22.95 0.01 0.01
CA PRO A 47 -23.51 0.10 1.37
C PRO A 47 -23.08 -1.02 2.33
N LEU A 48 -22.71 -2.18 1.79
CA LEU A 48 -22.19 -3.33 2.53
C LEU A 48 -20.73 -3.65 2.15
N GLY A 49 -20.03 -2.69 1.59
CA GLY A 49 -18.62 -2.82 1.21
C GLY A 49 -17.66 -2.45 2.33
N PRO A 50 -16.35 -2.47 2.03
CA PRO A 50 -15.31 -2.01 2.96
C PRO A 50 -15.57 -0.59 3.44
N SER A 51 -14.98 -0.27 4.60
CA SER A 51 -15.18 1.02 5.24
C SER A 51 -14.82 2.20 4.33
N SER A 52 -15.73 3.17 4.21
CA SER A 52 -15.49 4.45 3.53
C SER A 52 -14.89 5.53 4.46
N SER A 53 -14.41 5.14 5.64
CA SER A 53 -13.73 6.08 6.56
C SER A 53 -12.42 6.56 5.97
N GLN A 54 -12.09 7.83 6.19
CA GLN A 54 -10.77 8.39 5.85
C GLN A 54 -9.63 7.68 6.59
N ASP A 55 -9.92 7.11 7.76
CA ASP A 55 -8.97 6.40 8.61
C ASP A 55 -8.79 4.92 8.23
N TYR A 56 -9.51 4.44 7.21
CA TYR A 56 -9.43 3.06 6.74
C TYR A 56 -8.46 2.93 5.56
N PHE A 57 -7.48 2.06 5.70
CA PHE A 57 -6.64 1.57 4.61
C PHE A 57 -6.61 0.05 4.69
N MET A 58 -6.98 -0.63 3.61
CA MET A 58 -7.09 -2.08 3.59
C MET A 58 -5.71 -2.72 3.74
N ARG A 59 -5.58 -3.60 4.74
CA ARG A 59 -4.42 -4.44 5.01
C ARG A 59 -4.95 -5.86 5.14
N ALA A 60 -4.97 -6.55 4.02
CA ALA A 60 -5.63 -7.84 3.88
C ALA A 60 -4.66 -9.01 4.07
N VAL A 61 -5.23 -10.19 4.29
CA VAL A 61 -4.52 -11.46 4.24
C VAL A 61 -5.31 -12.43 3.35
N TRP A 62 -4.58 -13.20 2.54
CA TRP A 62 -5.14 -14.14 1.58
C TRP A 62 -5.43 -15.50 2.21
N LEU A 63 -6.61 -16.08 1.93
CA LEU A 63 -7.04 -17.45 2.22
C LEU A 63 -6.69 -17.96 3.62
N GLN A 64 -7.06 -17.22 4.65
CA GLN A 64 -6.74 -17.62 6.02
C GLN A 64 -7.90 -18.30 6.75
N SER A 65 -7.53 -19.17 7.71
CA SER A 65 -8.47 -19.72 8.65
C SER A 65 -8.95 -18.67 9.65
N PRO A 66 -10.27 -18.55 9.92
CA PRO A 66 -10.81 -17.64 10.92
C PRO A 66 -10.29 -17.86 12.34
N ARG A 67 -9.79 -19.07 12.67
CA ARG A 67 -9.14 -19.35 13.97
C ARG A 67 -7.93 -18.46 14.23
N ASN A 68 -7.28 -17.99 13.17
CA ASN A 68 -6.11 -17.12 13.22
C ASN A 68 -6.45 -15.63 13.27
N ALA A 69 -7.75 -15.26 13.28
CA ALA A 69 -8.19 -13.87 13.18
C ALA A 69 -7.60 -12.97 14.27
N SER A 70 -7.50 -13.46 15.52
CA SER A 70 -6.87 -12.70 16.61
C SER A 70 -5.38 -12.44 16.40
N LEU A 71 -4.68 -13.39 15.77
CA LEU A 71 -3.24 -13.27 15.51
C LEU A 71 -2.96 -12.31 14.35
N PHE A 72 -3.82 -12.31 13.34
CA PHE A 72 -3.74 -11.36 12.23
C PHE A 72 -4.18 -9.94 12.64
N GLU A 73 -5.22 -9.81 13.47
CA GLU A 73 -5.57 -8.52 14.05
C GLU A 73 -4.42 -7.93 14.86
N ALA A 74 -3.74 -8.76 15.65
CA ALA A 74 -2.59 -8.35 16.48
C ALA A 74 -1.40 -7.80 15.65
N VAL A 75 -1.26 -8.21 14.40
CA VAL A 75 -0.26 -7.66 13.46
C VAL A 75 -0.83 -6.58 12.53
N GLY A 76 -2.03 -6.09 12.83
CA GLY A 76 -2.65 -4.95 12.15
C GLY A 76 -3.34 -5.26 10.83
N VAL A 77 -3.60 -6.52 10.51
CA VAL A 77 -4.49 -6.93 9.42
C VAL A 77 -5.93 -6.55 9.77
N ASN A 78 -6.71 -6.09 8.79
CA ASN A 78 -8.09 -5.64 9.00
C ASN A 78 -9.07 -6.17 7.94
N GLN A 79 -8.65 -7.13 7.13
CA GLN A 79 -9.47 -7.72 6.06
C GLN A 79 -9.02 -9.14 5.74
N TYR A 80 -9.97 -10.03 5.52
CA TYR A 80 -9.72 -11.33 4.90
C TYR A 80 -10.15 -11.31 3.43
N VAL A 81 -9.37 -11.95 2.56
CA VAL A 81 -9.74 -12.22 1.18
C VAL A 81 -9.73 -13.73 0.98
N GLY A 82 -10.92 -14.32 0.84
CA GLY A 82 -11.08 -15.76 0.84
C GLY A 82 -10.91 -16.40 2.22
N LEU A 83 -11.26 -17.67 2.30
CA LEU A 83 -11.22 -18.46 3.52
C LEU A 83 -10.59 -19.83 3.25
N TRP A 84 -9.60 -20.20 4.05
CA TRP A 84 -8.90 -21.47 3.89
C TRP A 84 -9.81 -22.67 4.11
N ARG A 85 -9.97 -23.50 3.06
CA ARG A 85 -10.75 -24.75 3.07
C ARG A 85 -12.16 -24.60 3.67
N GLY A 86 -12.76 -23.43 3.55
CA GLY A 86 -14.06 -23.15 4.12
C GLY A 86 -14.96 -22.32 3.20
N THR A 87 -16.21 -22.28 3.59
CA THR A 87 -17.21 -21.36 3.05
C THR A 87 -17.52 -20.31 4.10
N VAL A 88 -18.25 -19.27 3.75
CA VAL A 88 -18.70 -18.26 4.74
C VAL A 88 -19.61 -18.82 5.84
N GLU A 89 -20.16 -20.02 5.66
CA GLU A 89 -21.01 -20.65 6.66
C GLU A 89 -20.25 -21.55 7.63
N VAL A 90 -19.45 -22.47 7.08
CA VAL A 90 -18.82 -23.55 7.87
C VAL A 90 -17.47 -23.91 7.26
N SER A 91 -16.49 -24.04 8.14
CA SER A 91 -15.23 -24.72 7.83
C SER A 91 -15.30 -26.17 8.28
N PRO A 92 -14.79 -27.16 7.51
CA PRO A 92 -14.72 -28.55 7.93
C PRO A 92 -13.98 -28.76 9.27
N LYS A 93 -13.04 -27.87 9.61
CA LYS A 93 -12.23 -27.94 10.83
C LYS A 93 -12.73 -27.08 11.98
N GLU A 94 -13.39 -25.97 11.69
CA GLU A 94 -13.59 -24.87 12.64
C GLU A 94 -15.07 -24.62 13.01
N GLY A 95 -15.99 -25.24 12.29
CA GLY A 95 -17.41 -24.97 12.47
C GLY A 95 -17.84 -23.61 11.90
N PRO A 96 -18.81 -22.92 12.53
CA PRO A 96 -19.33 -21.66 12.04
C PRO A 96 -18.25 -20.57 12.00
N ILE A 97 -18.03 -19.95 10.84
CA ILE A 97 -16.92 -19.03 10.57
C ILE A 97 -17.26 -17.59 10.93
N LEU A 98 -18.43 -17.11 10.54
CA LEU A 98 -18.78 -15.69 10.71
C LEU A 98 -18.76 -15.20 12.16
N PRO A 99 -19.14 -16.00 13.19
CA PRO A 99 -18.99 -15.59 14.58
C PRO A 99 -17.55 -15.29 14.98
N LEU A 100 -16.58 -16.08 14.49
CA LEU A 100 -15.16 -15.86 14.78
C LEU A 100 -14.66 -14.56 14.12
N LEU A 101 -15.02 -14.32 12.87
CA LEU A 101 -14.66 -13.10 12.16
C LEU A 101 -15.25 -11.85 12.85
N ARG A 102 -16.51 -11.92 13.32
CA ARG A 102 -17.14 -10.81 14.07
C ARG A 102 -16.45 -10.51 15.39
N GLN A 103 -16.01 -11.54 16.09
CA GLN A 103 -15.32 -11.38 17.38
C GLN A 103 -14.10 -10.47 17.26
N TYR A 104 -13.39 -10.53 16.15
CA TYR A 104 -12.18 -9.76 15.89
C TYR A 104 -12.38 -8.63 14.86
N ASN A 105 -13.64 -8.32 14.54
CA ASN A 105 -13.98 -7.29 13.55
C ASN A 105 -13.16 -7.45 12.26
N MET A 106 -13.07 -8.69 11.76
CA MET A 106 -12.31 -9.08 10.59
C MET A 106 -13.27 -9.38 9.42
N PRO A 107 -13.67 -8.37 8.62
CA PRO A 107 -14.53 -8.58 7.46
C PRO A 107 -13.86 -9.45 6.40
N VAL A 108 -14.68 -10.02 5.51
CA VAL A 108 -14.21 -10.98 4.51
C VAL A 108 -14.81 -10.73 3.14
N PHE A 109 -13.98 -10.83 2.10
CA PHE A 109 -14.42 -11.08 0.74
C PHE A 109 -14.62 -12.59 0.57
N GLY A 110 -15.88 -13.00 0.59
CA GLY A 110 -16.26 -14.42 0.55
C GLY A 110 -16.45 -14.95 -0.87
N ASP A 111 -16.54 -16.28 -1.01
CA ASP A 111 -17.02 -16.91 -2.22
C ASP A 111 -18.55 -16.79 -2.29
N ARG A 112 -19.02 -16.03 -3.28
CA ARG A 112 -20.46 -15.80 -3.46
C ARG A 112 -21.22 -17.08 -3.82
N GLU A 113 -20.66 -17.93 -4.67
CA GLU A 113 -21.38 -19.11 -5.16
C GLU A 113 -21.69 -20.05 -4.00
N SER A 114 -20.72 -20.30 -3.13
CA SER A 114 -20.95 -21.11 -1.94
C SER A 114 -21.82 -20.40 -0.90
N ALA A 115 -21.64 -19.11 -0.69
CA ALA A 115 -22.44 -18.34 0.25
C ALA A 115 -23.94 -18.30 -0.10
N LEU A 116 -24.27 -18.23 -1.39
CA LEU A 116 -25.66 -18.14 -1.86
C LEU A 116 -26.26 -19.50 -2.26
N ALA A 117 -25.53 -20.60 -2.19
CA ALA A 117 -26.02 -21.93 -2.45
C ALA A 117 -26.76 -22.56 -1.25
N GLY A 118 -26.50 -22.08 -0.04
CA GLY A 118 -27.01 -22.66 1.19
C GLY A 118 -28.32 -22.05 1.69
N PRO A 119 -28.93 -22.64 2.74
CA PRO A 119 -30.16 -22.15 3.34
C PRO A 119 -30.05 -20.78 4.00
N GLU A 120 -28.84 -20.33 4.33
CA GLU A 120 -28.56 -19.04 4.99
C GLU A 120 -28.31 -17.90 3.97
N ALA A 121 -28.43 -18.15 2.67
CA ALA A 121 -28.15 -17.20 1.58
C ALA A 121 -28.75 -15.79 1.81
N ALA A 122 -30.02 -15.74 2.25
CA ALA A 122 -30.70 -14.48 2.52
C ALA A 122 -30.06 -13.68 3.68
N LYS A 123 -29.46 -14.36 4.68
CA LYS A 123 -28.74 -13.73 5.77
C LYS A 123 -27.39 -13.21 5.30
N HIS A 124 -26.67 -13.94 4.47
CA HIS A 124 -25.38 -13.54 3.92
C HIS A 124 -25.48 -12.26 3.09
N LEU A 125 -26.59 -12.08 2.35
CA LEU A 125 -26.83 -10.86 1.58
C LEU A 125 -27.02 -9.60 2.43
N THR A 126 -27.29 -9.74 3.72
CA THR A 126 -27.48 -8.63 4.66
C THR A 126 -26.40 -8.53 5.72
N ASP A 127 -25.46 -9.48 5.76
CA ASP A 127 -24.45 -9.58 6.79
C ASP A 127 -23.27 -8.65 6.51
N PRO A 128 -23.02 -7.62 7.34
CA PRO A 128 -21.96 -6.65 7.08
C PRO A 128 -20.53 -7.18 7.30
N ILE A 129 -20.37 -8.39 7.88
CA ILE A 129 -19.04 -9.00 8.04
C ILE A 129 -18.54 -9.56 6.70
N ILE A 130 -19.46 -9.86 5.77
CA ILE A 130 -19.13 -10.15 4.38
C ILE A 130 -19.19 -8.81 3.65
N ASP A 131 -18.06 -8.20 3.36
CA ASP A 131 -18.00 -6.87 2.78
C ASP A 131 -17.57 -6.86 1.30
N GLY A 132 -17.46 -8.04 0.69
CA GLY A 132 -17.18 -8.20 -0.74
C GLY A 132 -17.27 -9.66 -1.20
N TRP A 133 -17.20 -9.83 -2.50
CA TRP A 133 -17.18 -11.15 -3.14
C TRP A 133 -15.88 -11.34 -3.91
N ALA A 134 -15.19 -12.45 -3.68
CA ALA A 134 -13.99 -12.81 -4.43
C ALA A 134 -14.37 -13.53 -5.73
N GLN A 135 -13.67 -13.22 -6.81
CA GLN A 135 -13.66 -13.99 -8.05
C GLN A 135 -12.81 -15.26 -7.88
N VAL A 136 -12.82 -16.08 -8.93
CA VAL A 136 -11.87 -17.19 -9.02
C VAL A 136 -10.44 -16.64 -8.98
N ASP A 137 -9.59 -17.36 -8.28
CA ASP A 137 -8.18 -17.04 -8.11
C ASP A 137 -7.41 -17.13 -9.43
N GLU A 138 -6.60 -16.11 -9.73
CA GLU A 138 -5.71 -16.05 -10.90
C GLU A 138 -6.35 -16.62 -12.18
N PRO A 139 -7.44 -16.05 -12.69
CA PRO A 139 -8.10 -16.61 -13.89
C PRO A 139 -7.23 -16.54 -15.15
N ASP A 140 -6.23 -15.66 -15.16
CA ASP A 140 -5.23 -15.50 -16.21
C ASP A 140 -4.12 -16.55 -16.17
N ASN A 141 -4.01 -17.30 -15.07
CA ASN A 141 -3.06 -18.37 -14.88
C ASN A 141 -3.63 -19.73 -15.33
N ALA A 142 -2.76 -20.72 -15.56
CA ALA A 142 -3.17 -22.08 -15.84
C ALA A 142 -3.99 -22.66 -14.69
N GLN A 143 -5.12 -23.28 -15.01
CA GLN A 143 -6.07 -23.81 -14.04
C GLN A 143 -5.77 -25.27 -13.72
N GLU A 144 -5.93 -25.67 -12.48
CA GLU A 144 -5.75 -27.06 -12.04
C GLU A 144 -6.86 -27.95 -12.65
N LEU A 145 -6.46 -29.11 -13.16
CA LEU A 145 -7.38 -30.08 -13.73
C LEU A 145 -7.82 -31.13 -12.70
N PRO A 146 -9.08 -31.59 -12.71
CA PRO A 146 -9.56 -32.61 -11.76
C PRO A 146 -8.76 -33.93 -11.80
N ALA A 147 -8.12 -34.22 -12.94
CA ALA A 147 -7.27 -35.41 -13.12
C ALA A 147 -5.80 -35.17 -12.73
N GLY A 148 -5.47 -34.01 -12.16
CA GLY A 148 -4.12 -33.54 -11.89
C GLY A 148 -3.47 -32.86 -13.09
N GLY A 149 -2.46 -32.03 -12.81
CA GLY A 149 -1.82 -31.16 -13.80
C GLY A 149 -2.60 -29.89 -14.06
N TYR A 150 -2.20 -29.14 -15.10
CA TYR A 150 -2.74 -27.81 -15.38
C TYR A 150 -3.25 -27.73 -16.83
N GLY A 151 -4.35 -27.02 -17.01
CA GLY A 151 -4.98 -26.70 -18.29
C GLY A 151 -4.92 -25.21 -18.62
N ASP A 152 -5.76 -24.79 -19.56
CA ASP A 152 -5.84 -23.40 -19.99
C ASP A 152 -6.35 -22.45 -18.88
N CYS A 153 -6.07 -21.17 -19.03
CA CYS A 153 -6.64 -20.09 -18.21
C CYS A 153 -8.14 -19.94 -18.44
N ILE A 154 -8.80 -19.23 -17.53
CA ILE A 154 -10.19 -18.82 -17.68
C ILE A 154 -10.24 -17.56 -18.55
N LEU A 155 -10.96 -17.61 -19.65
CA LEU A 155 -11.04 -16.47 -20.57
C LEU A 155 -11.64 -15.23 -19.91
N PRO A 156 -11.21 -14.02 -20.30
CA PRO A 156 -11.74 -12.76 -19.78
C PRO A 156 -13.26 -12.65 -19.86
N SER A 157 -13.87 -13.18 -20.94
CA SER A 157 -15.34 -13.17 -21.12
C SER A 157 -16.06 -13.94 -20.00
N VAL A 158 -15.51 -15.07 -19.56
CA VAL A 158 -16.07 -15.86 -18.46
C VAL A 158 -15.98 -15.10 -17.14
N VAL A 159 -14.83 -14.45 -16.88
CA VAL A 159 -14.63 -13.64 -15.66
C VAL A 159 -15.59 -12.44 -15.64
N ILE A 160 -15.79 -11.79 -16.78
CA ILE A 160 -16.74 -10.68 -16.94
C ILE A 160 -18.19 -11.15 -16.71
N ASP A 161 -18.56 -12.31 -17.23
CA ASP A 161 -19.93 -12.83 -17.05
C ASP A 161 -20.19 -13.25 -15.59
N ARG A 162 -19.20 -13.83 -14.91
CA ARG A 162 -19.26 -14.06 -13.45
C ARG A 162 -19.40 -12.75 -12.67
N TYR A 163 -18.64 -11.73 -13.04
CA TYR A 163 -18.77 -10.41 -12.42
C TYR A 163 -20.19 -9.84 -12.58
N LYS A 164 -20.75 -9.89 -13.78
CA LYS A 164 -22.14 -9.45 -14.03
C LYS A 164 -23.14 -10.21 -13.19
N ALA A 165 -22.97 -11.54 -13.08
CA ALA A 165 -23.82 -12.38 -12.25
C ALA A 165 -23.71 -12.04 -10.76
N ASN A 166 -22.49 -11.75 -10.29
CA ASN A 166 -22.26 -11.28 -8.92
C ASN A 166 -22.99 -9.97 -8.65
N LYS A 167 -22.83 -8.99 -9.53
CA LYS A 167 -23.47 -7.67 -9.40
C LYS A 167 -24.99 -7.72 -9.53
N ALA A 168 -25.52 -8.65 -10.31
CA ALA A 168 -26.97 -8.87 -10.44
C ALA A 168 -27.56 -9.49 -9.17
N ALA A 169 -26.82 -10.40 -8.51
CA ALA A 169 -27.23 -11.04 -7.27
C ALA A 169 -27.06 -10.12 -6.05
N ASP A 170 -25.99 -9.34 -6.02
CA ASP A 170 -25.67 -8.42 -4.93
C ASP A 170 -24.95 -7.14 -5.44
N PRO A 171 -25.68 -6.07 -5.70
CA PRO A 171 -25.10 -4.80 -6.12
C PRO A 171 -24.45 -4.00 -4.96
N HIS A 172 -24.67 -4.41 -3.70
CA HIS A 172 -24.30 -3.67 -2.50
C HIS A 172 -22.86 -3.89 -2.06
N ARG A 173 -22.17 -4.86 -2.65
CA ARG A 173 -20.78 -5.21 -2.34
C ARG A 173 -19.89 -5.12 -3.57
N PRO A 174 -18.59 -4.77 -3.39
CA PRO A 174 -17.61 -4.88 -4.48
C PRO A 174 -17.27 -6.35 -4.77
N VAL A 175 -16.74 -6.55 -5.97
CA VAL A 175 -16.15 -7.82 -6.41
C VAL A 175 -14.65 -7.65 -6.51
N TYR A 176 -13.90 -8.48 -5.80
CA TYR A 176 -12.45 -8.57 -5.84
C TYR A 176 -12.01 -9.51 -6.98
N LEU A 177 -10.95 -9.14 -7.68
CA LEU A 177 -10.29 -9.93 -8.73
C LEU A 177 -8.78 -9.91 -8.51
N GLY A 178 -8.21 -11.05 -8.13
CA GLY A 178 -6.77 -11.33 -8.11
C GLY A 178 -6.33 -11.87 -9.46
N LEU A 179 -5.27 -11.31 -10.02
CA LEU A 179 -4.62 -11.73 -11.26
C LEU A 179 -3.21 -12.23 -10.95
N GLY A 180 -2.76 -13.23 -11.68
CA GLY A 180 -1.47 -13.85 -11.47
C GLY A 180 -0.28 -13.01 -11.94
N GLN A 181 0.92 -13.56 -11.76
CA GLN A 181 2.18 -12.90 -12.09
C GLN A 181 2.36 -12.54 -13.57
N GLY A 182 1.47 -12.99 -14.44
CA GLY A 182 1.44 -12.58 -15.85
C GLY A 182 1.33 -11.07 -16.05
N THR A 183 0.75 -10.36 -15.08
CA THR A 183 0.72 -8.90 -15.02
C THR A 183 2.11 -8.27 -15.02
N GLY A 184 3.13 -8.99 -14.52
CA GLY A 184 4.54 -8.56 -14.48
C GLY A 184 5.32 -8.80 -15.76
N TYR A 185 4.93 -9.76 -16.60
CA TYR A 185 5.67 -10.13 -17.82
C TYR A 185 5.50 -9.12 -18.96
N ASN A 186 6.43 -9.16 -19.91
CA ASN A 186 6.41 -8.34 -21.14
C ASN A 186 6.13 -9.18 -22.39
N SER A 187 5.23 -10.15 -22.33
CA SER A 187 4.91 -11.03 -23.45
C SER A 187 3.53 -10.75 -24.00
N ASP A 188 3.43 -10.63 -25.31
CA ASP A 188 2.16 -10.46 -26.02
C ASP A 188 1.52 -11.79 -26.43
N SER A 189 2.24 -12.91 -26.28
CA SER A 189 1.80 -14.18 -26.88
C SER A 189 1.44 -15.24 -25.87
N CYS A 190 2.19 -15.35 -24.80
CA CYS A 190 1.99 -16.39 -23.81
C CYS A 190 2.69 -16.02 -22.52
N TYR A 191 2.02 -16.30 -21.45
CA TYR A 191 2.58 -16.26 -20.12
C TYR A 191 2.61 -17.67 -19.54
N TYR A 192 3.77 -18.08 -19.05
CA TYR A 192 3.95 -19.38 -18.44
C TYR A 192 3.81 -19.25 -16.93
N GLY A 193 2.71 -19.81 -16.41
CA GLY A 193 2.41 -19.83 -14.99
C GLY A 193 2.55 -21.23 -14.39
N ARG A 194 1.53 -21.64 -13.64
CA ARG A 194 1.44 -22.94 -12.95
C ARG A 194 1.75 -24.08 -13.89
N GLY A 195 2.64 -25.00 -13.44
CA GLY A 195 3.04 -26.15 -14.24
C GLY A 195 3.75 -25.83 -15.55
N SER A 196 4.25 -24.61 -15.73
CA SER A 196 4.82 -24.13 -17.00
C SER A 196 3.87 -24.26 -18.20
N THR A 197 2.56 -24.25 -17.94
CA THR A 197 1.53 -24.33 -18.98
C THR A 197 1.28 -22.95 -19.56
N CYS A 198 1.40 -22.84 -20.88
CA CYS A 198 0.98 -21.65 -21.60
C CYS A 198 -0.53 -21.63 -21.73
N CYS A 199 -1.13 -20.52 -21.38
CA CYS A 199 -2.54 -20.29 -21.65
C CYS A 199 -2.75 -20.08 -23.14
N SER A 200 -3.17 -21.13 -23.86
CA SER A 200 -3.23 -21.13 -25.33
C SER A 200 -4.30 -20.20 -25.88
N ALA A 201 -5.30 -19.89 -25.08
CA ALA A 201 -6.38 -18.97 -25.44
C ALA A 201 -6.08 -17.51 -25.06
N ALA A 202 -5.03 -17.25 -24.29
CA ALA A 202 -4.64 -15.91 -23.88
C ALA A 202 -3.86 -15.19 -25.00
N ARG A 203 -4.05 -13.89 -25.05
CA ARG A 203 -3.34 -12.98 -25.96
C ARG A 203 -2.35 -12.08 -25.21
N GLY A 204 -1.83 -12.60 -24.08
CA GLY A 204 -0.89 -11.86 -23.27
C GLY A 204 -1.46 -10.54 -22.75
N PHE A 205 -0.72 -9.44 -22.88
CA PHE A 205 -1.15 -8.12 -22.38
C PHE A 205 -2.49 -7.63 -22.96
N ASN A 206 -2.86 -8.09 -24.14
CA ASN A 206 -4.09 -7.65 -24.77
C ASN A 206 -5.35 -8.15 -24.04
N ASP A 207 -5.22 -9.11 -23.15
CA ASP A 207 -6.32 -9.63 -22.35
C ASP A 207 -6.51 -8.90 -21.02
N TYR A 208 -5.48 -8.30 -20.45
CA TYR A 208 -5.60 -7.61 -19.15
C TYR A 208 -6.61 -6.45 -19.14
N PRO A 209 -6.69 -5.58 -20.16
CA PRO A 209 -7.76 -4.58 -20.25
C PRO A 209 -9.17 -5.18 -20.27
N LEU A 210 -9.29 -6.48 -20.58
CA LEU A 210 -10.55 -7.22 -20.52
C LEU A 210 -10.75 -7.85 -19.13
N TYR A 211 -9.73 -8.57 -18.59
CA TYR A 211 -9.81 -9.18 -17.27
C TYR A 211 -10.22 -8.19 -16.19
N ILE A 212 -9.63 -7.00 -16.17
CA ILE A 212 -9.91 -5.98 -15.16
C ILE A 212 -11.36 -5.49 -15.16
N GLN A 213 -12.15 -5.80 -16.20
CA GLN A 213 -13.59 -5.52 -16.23
C GLN A 213 -14.36 -6.48 -15.32
N GLY A 214 -13.75 -7.59 -14.91
CA GLY A 214 -14.33 -8.63 -14.07
C GLY A 214 -14.24 -8.38 -12.56
N GLY A 215 -13.80 -7.22 -12.11
CA GLY A 215 -13.73 -6.87 -10.69
C GLY A 215 -13.92 -5.38 -10.43
N ASP A 216 -14.35 -5.03 -9.23
CA ASP A 216 -14.39 -3.65 -8.72
C ASP A 216 -13.08 -3.28 -8.03
N ILE A 217 -12.44 -4.23 -7.36
CA ILE A 217 -11.15 -4.15 -6.69
C ILE A 217 -10.21 -5.12 -7.37
N LEU A 218 -9.00 -4.67 -7.70
CA LEU A 218 -8.02 -5.44 -8.45
C LEU A 218 -6.81 -5.75 -7.58
N ALA A 219 -6.25 -6.96 -7.75
CA ALA A 219 -4.97 -7.30 -7.16
C ALA A 219 -4.11 -8.07 -8.16
N SER A 220 -2.86 -8.25 -7.83
CA SER A 220 -1.95 -9.09 -8.61
C SER A 220 -0.98 -9.85 -7.69
N ASP A 221 -0.80 -11.13 -8.04
CA ASP A 221 0.06 -12.08 -7.36
C ASP A 221 1.42 -12.07 -8.02
N VAL A 222 2.31 -11.23 -7.53
CA VAL A 222 3.70 -11.19 -7.99
C VAL A 222 4.59 -11.39 -6.79
N TYR A 223 5.38 -12.45 -6.84
CA TYR A 223 6.24 -12.91 -5.76
C TYR A 223 7.71 -12.87 -6.21
N PRO A 224 8.34 -11.69 -6.19
CA PRO A 224 9.65 -11.50 -6.81
C PRO A 224 10.73 -12.40 -6.22
N GLU A 225 10.82 -12.53 -4.90
CA GLU A 225 11.85 -13.35 -4.26
C GLU A 225 11.63 -14.85 -4.51
N ASN A 226 10.39 -15.32 -4.38
CA ASN A 226 10.05 -16.71 -4.60
C ASN A 226 10.20 -17.13 -6.08
N ASP A 227 10.01 -16.22 -7.02
CA ASP A 227 10.06 -16.48 -8.46
C ASP A 227 11.33 -15.98 -9.13
N ALA A 228 12.30 -15.48 -8.36
CA ALA A 228 13.56 -14.91 -8.83
C ALA A 228 13.37 -13.79 -9.86
N HIS A 229 12.46 -12.87 -9.53
CA HIS A 229 12.23 -11.64 -10.27
C HIS A 229 12.79 -10.42 -9.52
N PRO A 230 13.01 -9.30 -10.22
CA PRO A 230 13.34 -8.05 -9.54
C PRO A 230 12.20 -7.56 -8.63
N LEU A 231 12.53 -7.08 -7.44
CA LEU A 231 11.55 -6.58 -6.48
C LEU A 231 10.66 -5.46 -7.05
N TRP A 232 11.19 -4.65 -7.97
CA TRP A 232 10.42 -3.60 -8.64
C TRP A 232 9.27 -4.09 -9.55
N TRP A 233 9.11 -5.41 -9.72
CA TRP A 233 7.91 -5.95 -10.37
C TRP A 233 6.63 -5.59 -9.62
N VAL A 234 6.71 -5.49 -8.30
CA VAL A 234 5.61 -5.00 -7.44
C VAL A 234 5.15 -3.61 -7.88
N SER A 235 6.09 -2.70 -8.10
CA SER A 235 5.80 -1.35 -8.62
C SER A 235 5.16 -1.40 -10.01
N ARG A 236 5.75 -2.20 -10.92
CA ARG A 236 5.29 -2.34 -12.31
C ARG A 236 3.85 -2.86 -12.38
N THR A 237 3.54 -3.90 -11.64
CA THR A 237 2.21 -4.51 -11.69
C THR A 237 1.17 -3.60 -11.09
N THR A 238 1.49 -2.90 -10.01
CA THR A 238 0.63 -1.86 -9.44
C THR A 238 0.30 -0.79 -10.48
N ASP A 239 1.31 -0.27 -11.16
CA ASP A 239 1.14 0.76 -12.21
C ASP A 239 0.30 0.24 -13.38
N ARG A 240 0.52 -1.00 -13.81
CA ARG A 240 -0.22 -1.63 -14.92
C ARG A 240 -1.71 -1.82 -14.60
N LEU A 241 -2.03 -2.36 -13.44
CA LEU A 241 -3.42 -2.53 -13.01
C LEU A 241 -4.15 -1.18 -12.95
N ARG A 242 -3.49 -0.15 -12.44
CA ARG A 242 -4.02 1.22 -12.43
C ARG A 242 -4.24 1.74 -13.84
N TYR A 243 -3.27 1.57 -14.72
CA TYR A 243 -3.36 2.00 -16.12
C TYR A 243 -4.49 1.26 -16.87
N TRP A 244 -4.54 -0.07 -16.82
CA TRP A 244 -5.57 -0.86 -17.49
C TRP A 244 -6.97 -0.55 -16.99
N SER A 245 -7.12 -0.23 -15.70
CA SER A 245 -8.40 0.22 -15.13
C SER A 245 -8.73 1.69 -15.45
N ASN A 246 -7.89 2.36 -16.22
CA ASN A 246 -8.00 3.78 -16.49
C ASN A 246 -8.07 4.62 -15.19
N PHE A 247 -7.29 4.20 -14.18
CA PHE A 247 -7.21 4.81 -12.84
C PHE A 247 -8.56 4.93 -12.12
N LYS A 248 -9.47 4.00 -12.32
CA LYS A 248 -10.84 4.07 -11.78
C LYS A 248 -11.16 3.01 -10.73
N LYS A 249 -10.21 2.11 -10.45
CA LYS A 249 -10.41 1.01 -9.51
C LYS A 249 -9.30 0.98 -8.47
N PRO A 250 -9.61 0.64 -7.21
CA PRO A 250 -8.57 0.36 -6.20
C PRO A 250 -7.72 -0.81 -6.66
N VAL A 251 -6.43 -0.69 -6.41
CA VAL A 251 -5.46 -1.76 -6.67
C VAL A 251 -4.83 -2.16 -5.33
N LEU A 252 -4.71 -3.46 -5.13
CA LEU A 252 -3.92 -4.09 -4.08
C LEU A 252 -2.75 -4.82 -4.74
N GLN A 253 -1.74 -5.15 -3.95
CA GLN A 253 -0.64 -6.01 -4.36
C GLN A 253 -0.47 -7.09 -3.30
N ASP A 254 -0.28 -8.32 -3.74
CA ASP A 254 0.06 -9.41 -2.85
C ASP A 254 1.53 -9.34 -2.50
N ILE A 255 1.80 -9.28 -1.20
CA ILE A 255 3.14 -9.17 -0.61
C ILE A 255 3.52 -10.54 -0.07
N GLU A 256 4.61 -11.10 -0.56
CA GLU A 256 5.11 -12.38 -0.09
C GLU A 256 5.77 -12.26 1.29
N LEU A 257 5.43 -13.16 2.20
CA LEU A 257 5.98 -13.12 3.57
C LEU A 257 6.80 -14.34 3.94
N VAL A 258 6.77 -15.39 3.13
CA VAL A 258 7.45 -16.65 3.41
C VAL A 258 8.04 -17.27 2.14
N ASN A 259 9.07 -18.11 2.29
CA ASN A 259 9.57 -18.95 1.21
C ASN A 259 8.60 -20.13 1.01
N PHE A 260 7.62 -19.97 0.15
CA PHE A 260 6.50 -20.91 0.06
C PHE A 260 6.88 -22.27 -0.55
N ASN A 261 7.98 -22.38 -1.27
CA ASN A 261 8.46 -23.64 -1.86
C ASN A 261 9.71 -24.22 -1.21
N ASN A 262 10.16 -23.65 -0.09
CA ASN A 262 11.37 -24.04 0.64
C ASN A 262 12.61 -24.08 -0.28
N GLN A 263 12.77 -23.06 -1.09
CA GLN A 263 13.90 -22.94 -2.02
C GLN A 263 15.11 -22.37 -1.28
N SER A 264 16.28 -23.00 -1.42
CA SER A 264 17.51 -22.55 -0.75
C SER A 264 18.02 -21.19 -1.23
N SER A 265 17.55 -20.71 -2.37
CA SER A 265 17.90 -19.40 -2.94
C SER A 265 17.00 -18.27 -2.49
N VAL A 266 15.91 -18.56 -1.78
CA VAL A 266 14.91 -17.56 -1.36
C VAL A 266 15.12 -17.24 0.11
N THR A 267 15.38 -15.97 0.38
CA THR A 267 15.46 -15.43 1.74
C THR A 267 14.69 -14.13 1.77
N LEU A 268 13.55 -14.15 2.44
CA LEU A 268 12.73 -12.96 2.64
C LEU A 268 13.22 -12.23 3.88
N THR A 269 13.64 -11.00 3.70
CA THR A 269 14.11 -10.16 4.80
C THR A 269 13.02 -9.18 5.24
N PRO A 270 13.02 -8.77 6.53
CA PRO A 270 12.13 -7.71 7.00
C PRO A 270 12.15 -6.44 6.17
N ASP A 271 13.30 -6.06 5.60
CA ASP A 271 13.42 -4.83 4.82
C ASP A 271 12.88 -4.98 3.40
N GLU A 272 13.02 -6.14 2.76
CA GLU A 272 12.39 -6.43 1.47
C GLU A 272 10.86 -6.38 1.56
N VAL A 273 10.28 -7.05 2.57
CA VAL A 273 8.82 -7.00 2.81
C VAL A 273 8.32 -5.57 3.02
N LYS A 274 9.02 -4.75 3.81
CA LYS A 274 8.68 -3.33 3.97
C LYS A 274 8.81 -2.56 2.65
N ALA A 275 9.85 -2.85 1.87
CA ALA A 275 10.06 -2.22 0.57
C ALA A 275 8.90 -2.54 -0.38
N GLU A 276 8.44 -3.78 -0.46
CA GLU A 276 7.28 -4.16 -1.27
C GLU A 276 6.01 -3.41 -0.86
N VAL A 277 5.75 -3.30 0.44
CA VAL A 277 4.61 -2.51 0.95
C VAL A 277 4.71 -1.04 0.50
N TRP A 278 5.89 -0.42 0.66
CA TRP A 278 6.04 0.99 0.30
C TRP A 278 6.09 1.21 -1.21
N MET A 279 6.65 0.27 -2.00
CA MET A 279 6.52 0.28 -3.46
C MET A 279 5.05 0.29 -3.88
N THR A 280 4.27 -0.63 -3.35
CA THR A 280 2.83 -0.75 -3.61
C THR A 280 2.11 0.58 -3.34
N ILE A 281 2.32 1.17 -2.16
CA ILE A 281 1.65 2.40 -1.74
C ILE A 281 2.12 3.62 -2.54
N ILE A 282 3.43 3.76 -2.76
CA ILE A 282 4.01 4.89 -3.50
C ILE A 282 3.56 4.89 -4.95
N HIS A 283 3.38 3.72 -5.54
CA HIS A 283 2.82 3.56 -6.88
C HIS A 283 1.28 3.69 -6.94
N GLY A 284 0.65 3.99 -5.80
CA GLY A 284 -0.74 4.45 -5.74
C GLY A 284 -1.79 3.36 -5.49
N ALA A 285 -1.40 2.21 -5.00
CA ALA A 285 -2.34 1.21 -4.49
C ALA A 285 -3.18 1.77 -3.33
N ARG A 286 -4.35 1.20 -3.14
CA ARG A 286 -5.34 1.57 -2.11
C ARG A 286 -5.54 0.51 -1.05
N GLY A 287 -4.66 -0.46 -1.02
CA GLY A 287 -4.58 -1.51 -0.04
C GLY A 287 -3.37 -2.39 -0.33
N ILE A 288 -3.08 -3.24 0.61
CA ILE A 288 -2.06 -4.29 0.54
C ILE A 288 -2.70 -5.60 0.95
N MET A 289 -2.22 -6.69 0.41
CA MET A 289 -2.61 -8.04 0.81
C MET A 289 -1.35 -8.85 1.10
N TYR A 290 -1.42 -9.74 2.07
CA TYR A 290 -0.29 -10.59 2.44
C TYR A 290 -0.54 -12.02 2.02
N PHE A 291 0.41 -12.59 1.28
CA PHE A 291 0.49 -14.00 1.01
C PHE A 291 1.41 -14.66 2.05
N VAL A 292 0.86 -15.59 2.82
CA VAL A 292 1.49 -16.12 4.03
C VAL A 292 1.59 -17.64 4.05
N HIS A 293 1.19 -18.30 2.94
CA HIS A 293 1.16 -19.74 2.82
C HIS A 293 2.53 -20.31 2.49
N GLN A 294 2.85 -21.45 3.08
CA GLN A 294 3.94 -22.33 2.69
C GLN A 294 3.36 -23.58 2.03
N PHE A 295 3.91 -23.98 0.89
CA PHE A 295 3.50 -25.22 0.20
C PHE A 295 4.45 -26.38 0.51
N LYS A 296 5.74 -26.09 0.74
CA LYS A 296 6.76 -27.09 1.03
C LYS A 296 7.62 -26.69 2.23
N PRO A 297 8.13 -27.65 3.03
CA PRO A 297 7.99 -29.12 2.87
C PRO A 297 6.60 -29.64 3.25
N VAL A 298 5.81 -28.86 4.01
CA VAL A 298 4.43 -29.14 4.44
C VAL A 298 3.58 -27.95 4.07
N GLU A 299 2.34 -28.20 3.63
CA GLU A 299 1.37 -27.16 3.31
C GLU A 299 0.78 -26.56 4.59
N GLU A 300 1.01 -25.27 4.81
CA GLU A 300 0.56 -24.50 5.98
C GLU A 300 0.04 -23.13 5.54
N GLU A 301 -1.22 -22.83 5.86
CA GLU A 301 -1.82 -21.54 5.47
C GLU A 301 -1.35 -20.38 6.34
N GLU A 302 -0.90 -20.65 7.58
CA GLU A 302 -0.50 -19.66 8.56
C GLU A 302 1.00 -19.58 8.81
N SER A 303 1.84 -20.01 7.88
CA SER A 303 3.29 -20.16 8.09
C SER A 303 3.97 -18.93 8.69
N ILE A 304 3.57 -17.71 8.30
CA ILE A 304 4.11 -16.46 8.88
C ILE A 304 3.90 -16.35 10.40
N LEU A 305 2.93 -17.05 10.97
CA LEU A 305 2.66 -17.00 12.41
C LEU A 305 3.63 -17.86 13.22
N HIS A 306 4.41 -18.69 12.57
CA HIS A 306 5.38 -19.58 13.21
C HIS A 306 6.61 -18.80 13.74
N PRO A 307 7.29 -19.34 14.79
CA PRO A 307 8.42 -18.65 15.42
C PRO A 307 9.60 -18.34 14.50
N GLU A 308 9.85 -19.15 13.50
CA GLU A 308 10.93 -18.98 12.50
C GLU A 308 10.77 -17.73 11.65
N HIS A 309 9.56 -17.18 11.54
CA HIS A 309 9.25 -15.95 10.80
C HIS A 309 9.02 -14.76 11.72
N ALA A 310 9.48 -14.82 12.97
CA ALA A 310 9.19 -13.80 13.98
C ALA A 310 9.68 -12.39 13.60
N ASP A 311 10.79 -12.28 12.89
CA ASP A 311 11.37 -11.04 12.40
C ASP A 311 10.53 -10.40 11.28
N VAL A 312 10.14 -11.19 10.27
CA VAL A 312 9.25 -10.74 9.19
C VAL A 312 7.88 -10.37 9.76
N LYS A 313 7.33 -11.19 10.66
CA LYS A 313 6.06 -10.89 11.34
C LYS A 313 6.12 -9.58 12.11
N ALA A 314 7.22 -9.32 12.82
CA ALA A 314 7.41 -8.06 13.54
C ALA A 314 7.51 -6.86 12.57
N ALA A 315 8.17 -7.03 11.42
CA ALA A 315 8.22 -6.02 10.38
C ALA A 315 6.83 -5.71 9.80
N VAL A 316 6.02 -6.74 9.53
CA VAL A 316 4.63 -6.58 9.08
C VAL A 316 3.82 -5.81 10.10
N ALA A 317 3.90 -6.17 11.39
CA ALA A 317 3.18 -5.47 12.46
C ALA A 317 3.56 -3.99 12.52
N ALA A 318 4.86 -3.67 12.52
CA ALA A 318 5.35 -2.30 12.55
C ALA A 318 4.90 -1.50 11.32
N THR A 319 5.00 -2.10 10.12
CA THR A 319 4.58 -1.45 8.88
C THR A 319 3.06 -1.22 8.85
N ASN A 320 2.27 -2.19 9.28
CA ASN A 320 0.81 -2.05 9.37
C ASN A 320 0.37 -0.95 10.33
N LEU A 321 1.06 -0.79 11.47
CA LEU A 321 0.83 0.33 12.39
C LEU A 321 1.14 1.67 11.72
N GLN A 322 2.27 1.77 11.02
CA GLN A 322 2.65 2.98 10.31
C GLN A 322 1.66 3.32 9.18
N VAL A 323 1.24 2.33 8.39
CA VAL A 323 0.20 2.48 7.36
C VAL A 323 -1.13 2.92 7.98
N ALA A 324 -1.54 2.32 9.09
CA ALA A 324 -2.76 2.71 9.80
C ALA A 324 -2.70 4.16 10.29
N ALA A 325 -1.56 4.58 10.85
CA ALA A 325 -1.35 5.96 11.31
C ALA A 325 -1.38 6.96 10.14
N LEU A 326 -0.92 6.54 8.97
CA LEU A 326 -0.89 7.36 7.76
C LEU A 326 -2.17 7.24 6.91
N ALA A 327 -3.12 6.36 7.24
CA ALA A 327 -4.32 6.16 6.44
C ALA A 327 -5.06 7.46 6.08
N PRO A 328 -5.25 8.45 7.00
CA PRO A 328 -5.88 9.72 6.66
C PRO A 328 -5.11 10.52 5.59
N VAL A 329 -3.79 10.37 5.55
CA VAL A 329 -2.93 11.00 4.54
C VAL A 329 -3.00 10.23 3.23
N LEU A 330 -2.85 8.91 3.27
CA LEU A 330 -2.86 8.03 2.09
C LEU A 330 -4.18 8.11 1.34
N ASN A 331 -5.28 8.36 2.04
CA ASN A 331 -6.62 8.52 1.49
C ASN A 331 -6.92 9.94 0.95
N THR A 332 -5.97 10.87 0.99
CA THR A 332 -6.11 12.15 0.27
C THR A 332 -5.76 11.98 -1.21
N PRO A 333 -6.23 12.87 -2.09
CA PRO A 333 -5.78 12.90 -3.49
C PRO A 333 -4.26 13.10 -3.59
N SER A 334 -3.62 12.41 -4.53
CA SER A 334 -2.19 12.59 -4.81
C SER A 334 -1.94 13.79 -5.70
N VAL A 335 -0.99 14.64 -5.30
CA VAL A 335 -0.64 15.85 -6.05
C VAL A 335 0.37 15.49 -7.14
N GLY A 336 -0.05 15.64 -8.37
CA GLY A 336 0.72 15.27 -9.53
C GLY A 336 1.83 16.27 -9.92
N ASN A 337 1.75 17.53 -9.51
CA ASN A 337 2.69 18.58 -9.91
C ASN A 337 3.43 19.23 -8.74
N GLY A 338 3.40 18.58 -7.56
CA GLY A 338 3.87 19.21 -6.31
C GLY A 338 5.36 19.08 -6.04
N ALA A 339 6.03 18.11 -6.65
CA ALA A 339 7.46 17.88 -6.50
C ALA A 339 8.07 17.25 -7.74
N THR A 340 9.40 17.39 -7.88
CA THR A 340 10.22 16.62 -8.79
C THR A 340 11.40 16.03 -8.02
N VAL A 341 11.99 14.96 -8.55
CA VAL A 341 13.18 14.33 -7.98
C VAL A 341 14.22 14.08 -9.07
N THR A 342 15.48 14.22 -8.70
CA THR A 342 16.62 13.79 -9.52
C THR A 342 17.49 12.87 -8.68
N SER A 343 18.00 11.82 -9.29
CA SER A 343 18.95 10.87 -8.68
C SER A 343 20.38 11.22 -9.10
N SER A 344 21.34 11.09 -8.21
CA SER A 344 22.76 11.20 -8.52
C SER A 344 23.28 10.01 -9.33
N SER A 345 22.54 8.90 -9.37
CA SER A 345 22.85 7.71 -10.15
C SER A 345 21.83 7.51 -11.28
N ALA A 346 22.31 7.35 -12.50
CA ALA A 346 21.44 7.08 -13.64
C ALA A 346 20.69 5.72 -13.56
N ASN A 347 21.21 4.80 -12.72
CA ASN A 347 20.66 3.46 -12.56
C ASN A 347 19.73 3.34 -11.34
N ALA A 348 19.62 4.38 -10.52
CA ALA A 348 18.83 4.39 -9.29
C ALA A 348 17.71 5.43 -9.42
N ALA A 349 16.66 5.07 -10.11
CA ALA A 349 15.49 5.93 -10.24
C ALA A 349 14.71 5.99 -8.92
N ILE A 350 14.32 7.20 -8.53
CA ILE A 350 13.51 7.45 -7.35
C ILE A 350 12.08 7.72 -7.77
N ASN A 351 11.16 6.91 -7.29
CA ASN A 351 9.73 7.15 -7.43
C ASN A 351 9.18 7.86 -6.20
N LEU A 352 8.18 8.71 -6.38
CA LEU A 352 7.61 9.48 -5.28
C LEU A 352 6.09 9.62 -5.38
N LEU A 353 5.46 9.73 -4.22
CA LEU A 353 4.05 10.04 -4.02
C LEU A 353 3.94 11.27 -3.12
N LEU A 354 3.19 12.27 -3.57
CA LEU A 354 2.99 13.49 -2.79
C LEU A 354 1.52 13.66 -2.40
N LYS A 355 1.29 13.90 -1.12
CA LYS A 355 -0.03 14.08 -0.52
C LYS A 355 -0.11 15.42 0.21
N ARG A 356 -1.33 15.98 0.28
CA ARG A 356 -1.64 17.12 1.14
C ARG A 356 -2.66 16.69 2.19
N TYR A 357 -2.33 16.88 3.44
CA TYR A 357 -3.27 16.63 4.53
C TYR A 357 -3.18 17.73 5.57
N GLY A 358 -4.28 18.45 5.77
CA GLY A 358 -4.27 19.63 6.59
C GLY A 358 -3.31 20.70 6.08
N ARG A 359 -2.40 21.14 6.95
CA ARG A 359 -1.33 22.10 6.60
C ARG A 359 -0.01 21.43 6.25
N CYS A 360 0.01 20.11 6.18
CA CYS A 360 1.22 19.35 5.94
C CYS A 360 1.27 18.84 4.49
N THR A 361 2.49 18.74 3.97
CA THR A 361 2.80 17.98 2.77
C THR A 361 3.49 16.70 3.20
N PHE A 362 3.06 15.58 2.63
CA PHE A 362 3.72 14.30 2.80
C PHE A 362 4.32 13.89 1.46
N LEU A 363 5.60 13.61 1.45
CA LEU A 363 6.31 13.09 0.30
C LEU A 363 6.85 11.71 0.70
N LEU A 364 6.42 10.69 -0.03
CA LEU A 364 6.87 9.32 0.16
C LEU A 364 7.73 8.97 -1.05
N ALA A 365 8.93 8.45 -0.83
CA ALA A 365 9.87 8.18 -1.91
C ALA A 365 10.55 6.83 -1.73
N ILE A 366 10.84 6.16 -2.86
CA ILE A 366 11.51 4.85 -2.90
C ILE A 366 12.51 4.79 -4.06
N ASN A 367 13.64 4.14 -3.81
CA ASN A 367 14.66 3.82 -4.80
C ASN A 367 14.38 2.42 -5.37
N ASP A 368 13.38 2.27 -6.22
CA ASP A 368 13.04 0.97 -6.81
C ASP A 368 13.71 0.71 -8.16
N GLY A 369 14.47 1.66 -8.67
CA GLY A 369 15.18 1.51 -9.93
C GLY A 369 14.29 1.51 -11.17
N LEU A 370 12.98 1.65 -11.01
CA LEU A 370 12.05 1.69 -12.14
C LEU A 370 12.09 3.08 -12.79
N PRO A 371 12.53 3.23 -14.04
CA PRO A 371 12.86 4.54 -14.61
C PRO A 371 11.65 5.46 -14.91
N GLN A 372 10.49 5.19 -14.37
CA GLN A 372 9.24 5.73 -14.89
C GLN A 372 8.76 7.04 -14.29
N ASN A 373 9.00 7.33 -13.03
CA ASN A 373 8.30 8.43 -12.38
C ASN A 373 9.23 9.36 -11.59
N GLN A 374 10.25 9.85 -12.24
CA GLN A 374 11.12 10.85 -11.61
C GLN A 374 10.42 12.20 -11.37
N THR A 375 9.15 12.31 -11.81
CA THR A 375 8.30 13.47 -11.52
C THR A 375 6.94 13.00 -11.08
N ALA A 376 6.60 13.23 -9.84
CA ALA A 376 5.27 12.90 -9.26
C ALA A 376 4.09 13.47 -10.06
N ALA A 377 4.37 14.19 -11.08
CA ALA A 377 3.43 15.10 -11.62
C ALA A 377 3.22 15.06 -13.10
N ALA A 378 4.29 14.87 -13.80
CA ALA A 378 4.27 15.39 -15.14
C ALA A 378 3.89 14.34 -16.16
N ASN A 379 4.03 13.09 -15.83
CA ASN A 379 3.73 12.03 -16.78
C ASN A 379 2.66 11.10 -16.22
N PRO A 380 1.45 11.18 -16.74
CA PRO A 380 0.56 10.04 -16.66
C PRO A 380 1.35 8.84 -17.18
N LEU A 381 1.23 7.70 -16.50
CA LEU A 381 1.78 6.43 -16.95
C LEU A 381 1.46 6.28 -18.44
N THR A 382 2.48 6.16 -19.26
CA THR A 382 2.29 5.98 -20.69
C THR A 382 2.42 4.51 -21.03
N GLU A 383 1.76 4.09 -22.10
CA GLU A 383 1.91 2.71 -22.59
C GLU A 383 3.38 2.33 -22.79
N THR A 384 4.19 3.25 -23.31
CA THR A 384 5.62 3.05 -23.52
C THR A 384 6.38 2.85 -22.19
N SER A 385 6.07 3.62 -21.16
CA SER A 385 6.73 3.50 -19.87
C SER A 385 6.35 2.22 -19.14
N LEU A 386 5.08 1.82 -19.20
CA LEU A 386 4.59 0.62 -18.52
C LEU A 386 5.00 -0.71 -19.18
N PHE A 387 5.10 -0.69 -20.50
CA PHE A 387 5.34 -1.90 -21.31
C PHE A 387 6.70 -1.91 -21.97
N CYS A 388 7.55 -0.95 -21.63
CA CYS A 388 8.93 -0.88 -22.11
C CYS A 388 9.10 -0.93 -23.63
N ARG A 389 8.11 -0.56 -24.40
CA ARG A 389 8.18 -0.59 -25.86
C ARG A 389 9.28 0.34 -26.35
N GLY A 390 10.39 -0.26 -26.78
CA GLY A 390 11.53 0.44 -27.39
C GLY A 390 12.68 0.82 -26.46
N SER A 391 12.68 0.41 -25.19
CA SER A 391 13.80 0.61 -24.26
C SER A 391 14.63 -0.65 -24.04
N LYS A 392 15.93 -0.47 -23.75
CA LYS A 392 16.84 -1.58 -23.39
C LYS A 392 16.52 -2.23 -22.03
N GLU A 393 15.71 -1.57 -21.24
CA GLU A 393 15.38 -1.94 -19.85
C GLU A 393 14.37 -3.09 -19.76
N CYS A 394 13.88 -3.56 -20.89
CA CYS A 394 12.85 -4.58 -20.99
C CYS A 394 13.34 -5.95 -21.44
N THR A 395 14.62 -6.16 -21.36
CA THR A 395 15.23 -7.46 -21.66
C THR A 395 15.13 -8.48 -20.54
N ASP A 396 14.43 -8.17 -19.48
CA ASP A 396 14.24 -9.03 -18.30
C ASP A 396 13.43 -10.31 -18.57
N VAL A 397 12.65 -10.33 -19.64
CA VAL A 397 11.83 -11.50 -20.02
C VAL A 397 12.69 -12.71 -20.43
N THR A 398 13.91 -12.47 -20.86
CA THR A 398 14.81 -13.55 -21.30
C THR A 398 15.58 -14.21 -20.15
N ALA A 399 15.49 -13.70 -18.95
CA ALA A 399 16.26 -14.20 -17.81
C ALA A 399 15.79 -15.58 -17.31
N LYS A 400 14.53 -15.95 -17.51
CA LYS A 400 14.07 -17.31 -17.24
C LYS A 400 14.79 -18.38 -18.05
N ASN A 401 15.52 -17.99 -19.10
CA ASN A 401 16.33 -18.87 -19.96
C ASN A 401 17.83 -18.80 -19.68
N GLY A 402 18.26 -18.39 -18.47
CA GLY A 402 19.67 -18.47 -18.04
C GLY A 402 20.55 -17.29 -18.43
N GLY A 403 19.98 -16.20 -18.92
CA GLY A 403 20.69 -14.92 -19.04
C GLY A 403 20.77 -14.23 -17.67
N ALA A 404 21.97 -13.77 -17.30
CA ALA A 404 22.10 -12.92 -16.12
C ALA A 404 21.13 -11.73 -16.27
N LEU A 405 20.19 -11.59 -15.31
CA LEU A 405 19.46 -10.37 -15.13
C LEU A 405 20.50 -9.26 -14.92
N SER A 406 20.79 -8.50 -15.95
CA SER A 406 21.38 -7.19 -15.74
C SER A 406 20.25 -6.32 -15.17
N MET A 407 19.93 -6.62 -13.93
CA MET A 407 19.16 -5.77 -13.09
C MET A 407 19.81 -4.41 -13.15
N LEU A 408 19.07 -3.42 -13.45
CA LEU A 408 19.35 -2.10 -12.94
C LEU A 408 19.29 -2.25 -11.42
N ALA A 409 20.37 -2.78 -10.85
CA ALA A 409 20.56 -2.75 -9.42
C ALA A 409 20.63 -1.25 -9.10
N ALA A 410 19.52 -0.74 -8.65
CA ALA A 410 19.45 0.59 -8.13
C ALA A 410 20.44 0.62 -6.98
N GLY A 411 21.60 0.91 -7.04
CA GLY A 411 22.56 0.99 -5.92
C GLY A 411 22.20 2.17 -5.03
N ALA A 412 23.11 2.50 -4.13
CA ALA A 412 23.02 3.72 -3.34
C ALA A 412 22.93 4.95 -4.26
N THR A 413 22.14 5.93 -3.88
CA THR A 413 22.02 7.22 -4.59
C THR A 413 21.63 8.33 -3.64
N THR A 414 22.00 9.56 -3.99
CA THR A 414 21.46 10.76 -3.36
C THR A 414 20.32 11.30 -4.23
N ALA A 415 19.13 11.40 -3.65
CA ALA A 415 17.97 12.00 -4.29
C ALA A 415 17.90 13.49 -3.96
N THR A 416 17.70 14.34 -4.96
CA THR A 416 17.42 15.77 -4.77
C THR A 416 15.97 16.05 -5.16
N PHE A 417 15.18 16.47 -4.17
CA PHE A 417 13.78 16.81 -4.31
C PHE A 417 13.62 18.32 -4.49
N THR A 418 12.81 18.72 -5.46
CA THR A 418 12.39 20.11 -5.67
C THR A 418 10.89 20.20 -5.48
N LEU A 419 10.47 20.89 -4.45
CA LEU A 419 9.06 21.10 -4.11
C LEU A 419 8.54 22.36 -4.79
N ARG A 420 7.39 22.25 -5.44
CA ARG A 420 6.75 23.41 -6.04
C ARG A 420 5.98 24.21 -4.97
N SER A 421 6.08 25.53 -5.07
CA SER A 421 5.28 26.45 -4.22
C SER A 421 5.57 26.27 -2.72
N PHE A 422 6.84 26.21 -2.37
CA PHE A 422 7.27 26.13 -0.98
C PHE A 422 7.90 27.44 -0.50
N PRO A 423 7.83 27.74 0.80
CA PRO A 423 8.52 28.89 1.36
C PRO A 423 10.04 28.72 1.25
N PRO A 424 10.80 29.83 1.36
CA PRO A 424 12.26 29.77 1.28
C PRO A 424 12.91 28.79 2.26
N TYR A 425 12.26 28.54 3.40
CA TYR A 425 12.73 27.61 4.43
C TYR A 425 11.58 26.75 4.95
N ALA A 426 11.82 25.47 5.05
CA ALA A 426 10.93 24.48 5.64
C ALA A 426 11.76 23.35 6.23
N THR A 427 11.10 22.42 6.90
CA THR A 427 11.75 21.22 7.45
C THR A 427 10.97 19.98 7.03
N ALA A 428 11.67 18.97 6.56
CA ALA A 428 11.15 17.63 6.36
C ALA A 428 11.52 16.79 7.59
N ILE A 429 10.51 16.27 8.28
CA ILE A 429 10.66 15.23 9.30
C ILE A 429 10.64 13.90 8.57
N VAL A 430 11.64 13.07 8.76
CA VAL A 430 11.68 11.72 8.17
C VAL A 430 10.98 10.77 9.14
N LEU A 431 9.81 10.28 8.72
CA LEU A 431 8.93 9.46 9.55
C LEU A 431 9.54 8.09 9.80
N GLY A 432 9.46 7.61 11.04
CA GLY A 432 10.12 6.37 11.47
C GLY A 432 11.64 6.48 11.65
N GLU A 433 12.24 7.64 11.35
CA GLU A 433 13.67 7.89 11.47
C GLU A 433 13.91 9.12 12.37
N LYS A 434 14.77 9.01 13.33
CA LYS A 434 15.03 10.09 14.32
C LYS A 434 15.79 11.29 13.73
N ARG A 435 15.41 11.76 12.53
CA ARG A 435 16.11 12.82 11.81
C ARG A 435 15.17 13.78 11.08
N GLN A 436 15.69 14.94 10.77
CA GLN A 436 15.03 15.94 9.96
C GLN A 436 16.00 16.54 8.95
N ILE A 437 15.47 17.08 7.87
CA ILE A 437 16.23 17.70 6.79
C ILE A 437 15.73 19.12 6.59
N THR A 438 16.68 20.07 6.50
CA THR A 438 16.36 21.45 6.16
C THR A 438 16.04 21.56 4.67
N ILE A 439 14.93 22.22 4.35
CA ILE A 439 14.53 22.55 2.99
C ILE A 439 14.86 24.01 2.73
N SER A 440 15.64 24.28 1.70
CA SER A 440 16.02 25.65 1.31
C SER A 440 15.48 25.94 -0.09
N ASN A 441 14.70 27.01 -0.23
CA ASN A 441 14.05 27.39 -1.51
C ASN A 441 13.27 26.24 -2.18
N GLY A 442 12.63 25.40 -1.36
CA GLY A 442 11.89 24.23 -1.84
C GLY A 442 12.75 23.03 -2.22
N VAL A 443 14.08 23.07 -1.99
CA VAL A 443 15.00 21.99 -2.36
C VAL A 443 15.59 21.33 -1.13
N PHE A 444 15.66 20.01 -1.14
CA PHE A 444 16.43 19.22 -0.17
C PHE A 444 16.96 17.94 -0.83
N SER A 445 17.99 17.36 -0.24
CA SER A 445 18.55 16.09 -0.69
C SER A 445 18.58 15.09 0.45
N ASP A 446 18.47 13.80 0.09
CA ASP A 446 18.57 12.69 1.02
C ASP A 446 19.24 11.49 0.37
N ASP A 447 19.90 10.65 1.18
CA ASP A 447 20.63 9.50 0.71
C ASP A 447 19.77 8.23 0.82
N PHE A 448 19.66 7.51 -0.28
CA PHE A 448 19.08 6.18 -0.36
C PHE A 448 20.23 5.18 -0.40
N ALA A 449 20.52 4.57 0.74
CA ALA A 449 21.75 3.80 0.96
C ALA A 449 21.82 2.48 0.19
N THR A 450 20.65 1.95 -0.21
CA THR A 450 20.54 0.66 -0.91
C THR A 450 19.49 0.73 -2.00
N SER A 451 19.48 -0.28 -2.88
CA SER A 451 18.31 -0.59 -3.68
C SER A 451 17.10 -0.76 -2.76
N TYR A 452 15.95 -0.32 -3.22
CA TYR A 452 14.67 -0.42 -2.49
C TYR A 452 14.60 0.34 -1.16
N ALA A 453 15.59 1.16 -0.82
CA ALA A 453 15.49 2.08 0.29
C ALA A 453 14.32 3.05 0.09
N TRP A 454 13.59 3.35 1.15
CA TRP A 454 12.45 4.28 1.13
C TRP A 454 12.58 5.28 2.26
N HIS A 455 12.01 6.48 2.05
CA HIS A 455 11.89 7.51 3.07
C HIS A 455 10.52 8.18 2.97
N LEU A 456 9.94 8.46 4.12
CA LEU A 456 8.64 9.10 4.25
C LEU A 456 8.82 10.45 4.93
N TYR A 457 8.49 11.52 4.24
CA TYR A 457 8.70 12.88 4.73
C TYR A 457 7.38 13.54 5.09
N GLN A 458 7.29 14.06 6.31
CA GLN A 458 6.28 15.03 6.69
C GLN A 458 6.90 16.42 6.64
N ILE A 459 6.37 17.28 5.77
CA ILE A 459 6.86 18.62 5.57
C ILE A 459 5.81 19.59 6.08
N LEU A 460 6.16 20.35 7.12
CA LEU A 460 5.27 21.36 7.67
C LEU A 460 5.42 22.63 6.85
N PHE A 461 4.30 23.14 6.42
CA PHE A 461 4.19 24.45 5.81
C PHE A 461 3.75 25.43 6.89
N ASP A 462 4.66 26.20 7.44
CA ASP A 462 4.33 27.35 8.28
C ASP A 462 4.40 28.62 7.44
N PRO A 463 3.25 29.28 7.18
CA PRO A 463 3.26 30.56 6.48
C PRO A 463 3.98 31.65 7.26
N ASN A 464 4.23 31.48 8.57
CA ASN A 464 4.95 32.38 9.44
C ASN A 464 6.44 32.07 9.58
N ARG A 465 6.98 31.11 8.79
CA ARG A 465 8.42 30.81 8.64
C ARG A 465 9.13 30.15 9.83
N GLN A 466 8.46 29.45 10.69
CA GLN A 466 9.14 28.72 11.74
C GLN A 466 9.08 27.23 11.48
N ALA A 467 10.26 26.59 11.31
CA ALA A 467 10.36 25.14 11.24
C ALA A 467 9.84 24.53 12.56
N PRO A 468 9.06 23.42 12.47
CA PRO A 468 8.71 22.68 13.68
C PRO A 468 9.99 22.20 14.37
N VAL A 469 10.00 22.26 15.68
CA VAL A 469 11.08 21.66 16.46
C VAL A 469 10.68 20.23 16.77
N ILE A 470 11.48 19.25 16.32
CA ILE A 470 11.25 17.87 16.68
C ILE A 470 11.33 17.75 18.20
N GLY A 471 10.31 17.13 18.79
CA GLY A 471 10.20 16.99 20.22
C GLY A 471 9.36 18.07 20.91
N ASP A 472 8.97 19.14 20.20
CA ASP A 472 7.98 20.13 20.67
C ASP A 472 6.57 19.53 20.54
N VAL A 473 6.22 18.72 21.52
CA VAL A 473 4.98 17.90 21.52
C VAL A 473 3.76 18.76 21.83
N ASN A 474 3.94 19.80 22.64
CA ASN A 474 2.86 20.72 23.02
C ASN A 474 2.66 21.86 22.00
N GLY A 475 3.62 22.10 21.11
CA GLY A 475 3.58 23.13 20.06
C GLY A 475 3.86 24.54 20.54
N ASP A 476 4.55 24.73 21.65
CA ASP A 476 4.85 26.05 22.23
C ASP A 476 6.16 26.68 21.67
N GLY A 477 6.87 25.94 20.82
CA GLY A 477 8.10 26.38 20.17
C GLY A 477 9.38 26.04 20.94
N LYS A 478 9.30 25.21 21.95
CA LYS A 478 10.44 24.73 22.74
C LYS A 478 10.33 23.24 22.96
N VAL A 479 11.46 22.60 23.21
CA VAL A 479 11.48 21.23 23.75
C VAL A 479 11.96 21.30 25.18
N ASP A 480 11.08 20.99 26.11
CA ASP A 480 11.38 21.03 27.53
C ASP A 480 10.75 19.86 28.32
N SER A 481 10.77 19.96 29.64
CA SER A 481 10.22 18.91 30.50
C SER A 481 8.71 18.68 30.32
N THR A 482 7.98 19.64 29.77
CA THR A 482 6.55 19.53 29.54
C THR A 482 6.28 18.54 28.40
N ASP A 483 7.09 18.59 27.33
CA ASP A 483 7.00 17.66 26.20
C ASP A 483 7.34 16.25 26.64
N VAL A 484 8.39 16.10 27.44
CA VAL A 484 8.77 14.81 28.05
C VAL A 484 7.63 14.20 28.87
N GLN A 485 6.89 15.01 29.63
CA GLN A 485 5.76 14.53 30.41
C GLN A 485 4.60 14.05 29.54
N ILE A 486 4.34 14.73 28.41
CA ILE A 486 3.27 14.32 27.48
C ILE A 486 3.62 12.96 26.87
N VAL A 487 4.86 12.75 26.42
CA VAL A 487 5.28 11.46 25.87
C VAL A 487 5.21 10.38 26.94
N LYS A 488 5.72 10.62 28.15
CA LYS A 488 5.65 9.66 29.27
C LYS A 488 4.22 9.22 29.59
N ALA A 489 3.25 10.13 29.52
CA ALA A 489 1.86 9.83 29.81
C ALA A 489 1.20 8.94 28.75
N ALA A 490 1.76 8.88 27.54
CA ALA A 490 1.24 8.11 26.42
C ALA A 490 2.05 6.83 26.11
N ILE A 491 3.15 6.58 26.83
CA ILE A 491 3.99 5.37 26.62
C ILE A 491 3.15 4.09 26.70
N GLY A 492 3.44 3.16 25.77
CA GLY A 492 2.75 1.88 25.62
C GLY A 492 1.42 1.98 24.87
N ARG A 493 1.10 3.15 24.31
CA ARG A 493 -0.11 3.33 23.49
C ARG A 493 0.21 3.18 22.01
N VAL A 494 -0.71 2.55 21.31
CA VAL A 494 -0.63 2.23 19.88
C VAL A 494 -1.76 2.94 19.14
N THR A 495 -1.53 3.29 17.89
CA THR A 495 -2.55 3.86 17.01
C THR A 495 -3.86 3.06 17.08
N GLY A 496 -4.96 3.77 17.27
CA GLY A 496 -6.30 3.17 17.39
C GLY A 496 -6.71 2.79 18.82
N GLN A 497 -5.79 2.73 19.78
CA GLN A 497 -6.13 2.43 21.17
C GLN A 497 -6.59 3.68 21.95
N PRO A 498 -7.47 3.52 22.94
CA PRO A 498 -7.82 4.60 23.85
C PRO A 498 -6.58 5.16 24.57
N GLY A 499 -6.43 6.47 24.57
CA GLY A 499 -5.29 7.17 25.19
C GLY A 499 -4.04 7.29 24.33
N TYR A 500 -4.04 6.80 23.10
CA TYR A 500 -3.00 7.16 22.13
C TYR A 500 -3.04 8.65 21.82
N ASP A 501 -1.92 9.33 22.00
CA ASP A 501 -1.73 10.72 21.62
C ASP A 501 -0.76 10.81 20.44
N PRO A 502 -1.23 11.11 19.23
CA PRO A 502 -0.38 11.18 18.03
C PRO A 502 0.69 12.29 18.08
N ARG A 503 0.63 13.19 19.06
CA ARG A 503 1.69 14.18 19.28
C ARG A 503 2.86 13.57 20.04
N ALA A 504 2.58 12.59 20.89
CA ALA A 504 3.58 11.87 21.69
C ALA A 504 4.33 10.82 20.87
N ASP A 505 3.73 10.32 19.78
CA ASP A 505 4.38 9.52 18.74
C ASP A 505 5.19 10.45 17.83
N VAL A 506 6.39 10.81 18.32
CA VAL A 506 7.26 11.81 17.67
C VAL A 506 7.98 11.20 16.47
N ILE A 507 8.24 9.90 16.50
CA ILE A 507 8.87 9.12 15.43
C ILE A 507 7.87 8.81 14.30
N ARG A 508 6.56 8.81 14.62
CA ARG A 508 5.48 8.53 13.68
C ARG A 508 5.49 7.10 13.14
N ASP A 509 5.78 6.14 14.00
CA ASP A 509 5.75 4.72 13.68
C ASP A 509 4.47 4.00 14.15
N GLY A 510 3.56 4.74 14.81
CA GLY A 510 2.27 4.25 15.28
C GLY A 510 2.29 3.76 16.73
N VAL A 511 3.44 3.82 17.40
CA VAL A 511 3.62 3.42 18.81
C VAL A 511 4.22 4.58 19.59
N VAL A 512 3.72 4.85 20.78
CA VAL A 512 4.42 5.74 21.73
C VAL A 512 5.25 4.90 22.68
N ASP A 513 6.56 4.93 22.53
CA ASP A 513 7.45 4.09 23.31
C ASP A 513 8.69 4.83 23.86
N SER A 514 9.68 4.06 24.31
CA SER A 514 10.93 4.60 24.81
C SER A 514 11.77 5.31 23.77
N ALA A 515 11.57 5.03 22.49
CA ALA A 515 12.29 5.69 21.40
C ALA A 515 11.80 7.13 21.20
N ASP A 516 10.46 7.37 21.27
CA ASP A 516 9.91 8.72 21.27
C ASP A 516 10.41 9.53 22.46
N LEU A 517 10.36 8.91 23.64
CA LEU A 517 10.85 9.54 24.85
C LEU A 517 12.34 9.93 24.75
N ALA A 518 13.17 9.03 24.25
CA ALA A 518 14.59 9.28 24.06
C ALA A 518 14.84 10.44 23.09
N LEU A 519 14.08 10.48 21.97
CA LEU A 519 14.20 11.55 20.98
C LEU A 519 13.84 12.92 21.58
N VAL A 520 12.74 13.01 22.35
CA VAL A 520 12.37 14.27 23.00
C VAL A 520 13.39 14.69 24.04
N GLN A 521 13.91 13.74 24.85
CA GLN A 521 14.94 14.01 25.84
C GLN A 521 16.26 14.51 25.21
N GLU A 522 16.68 13.92 24.08
CA GLU A 522 17.86 14.35 23.34
C GLU A 522 17.73 15.78 22.82
N ARG A 523 16.52 16.21 22.55
CA ARG A 523 16.20 17.53 21.99
C ARG A 523 15.88 18.60 23.02
N ILE A 524 15.95 18.31 24.32
CA ILE A 524 15.71 19.30 25.39
C ILE A 524 16.62 20.51 25.19
N GLY A 525 16.00 21.68 25.20
CA GLY A 525 16.67 22.98 24.97
C GLY A 525 16.58 23.44 23.51
N ALA A 526 16.13 22.60 22.57
CA ALA A 526 15.85 23.04 21.22
C ALA A 526 14.70 24.07 21.24
N ARG A 527 14.85 25.12 20.44
CA ARG A 527 13.89 26.23 20.34
C ARG A 527 13.71 26.63 18.90
N ARG A 528 12.54 27.20 18.60
CA ARG A 528 12.28 27.88 17.33
C ARG A 528 13.14 29.11 17.18
#